data_c7fbcbf5de52bbebf3809416e79c5ef9
#
_entry.id   c7fbcbf5de52bbebf3809416e79c5ef9
#
_cell.length_a   1.000
_cell.length_b   1.000
_cell.length_c   1.000
_cell.angle_alpha   90.00
_cell.angle_beta   90.00
_cell.angle_gamma   90.00
#
_symmetry.space_group_name_H-M   'P 1'
#
loop_
_entity.id
_entity.type
_entity.pdbx_description
1 polymer ?
#
loop_
_entity_poly.entity_id
_entity_poly.type
_entity_poly.pdbx_seq_one_letter_code
_entity_poly.pdbx_strand_id
1 'polypeptide(L)'
;MEKQGKFLGLFSFDTQVIIPSGATQRLFSRRGFLRISVKIPDDKIEESKDEIYGIMRQIRGLKPTEKDDFAVNQTVAFENIYNSIKFAIGGVGVFITILSLVVGGIGIMNIMFVSVKERTKEIGVRKAIGATKNMILTQFLMEATMICVIGGLIGLSFAYILSLVINQFFPSTMPIWLALTSISLSIFVGITAGLIPSYKAAGLDPIDALRYE
;
A
#
# COMPACT_ATOMS: atom_id res chain seq x y z
N MET A 1 -24.50 24.06 -11.38
CA MET A 1 -24.02 22.89 -10.59
C MET A 1 -23.11 22.08 -11.49
N GLU A 2 -21.88 21.82 -11.08
CA GLU A 2 -20.96 20.94 -11.81
C GLU A 2 -21.48 19.51 -11.78
N LYS A 3 -21.35 18.81 -12.92
CA LYS A 3 -21.72 17.40 -13.02
C LYS A 3 -20.76 16.57 -12.15
N GLN A 4 -21.26 15.88 -11.12
CA GLN A 4 -20.47 15.06 -10.21
C GLN A 4 -20.19 13.65 -10.73
N GLY A 5 -20.67 13.30 -11.94
CA GLY A 5 -20.40 12.03 -12.57
C GLY A 5 -21.16 10.83 -11.96
N LYS A 6 -20.89 9.65 -12.49
CA LYS A 6 -21.48 8.39 -12.05
C LYS A 6 -20.50 7.65 -11.14
N PHE A 7 -20.93 7.30 -9.94
CA PHE A 7 -20.14 6.43 -9.05
C PHE A 7 -20.36 4.96 -9.49
N LEU A 8 -19.31 4.27 -9.93
CA LEU A 8 -19.31 2.89 -10.41
C LEU A 8 -20.34 2.58 -11.53
N GLY A 9 -20.83 3.58 -12.25
CA GLY A 9 -21.87 3.38 -13.27
C GLY A 9 -23.27 3.03 -12.73
N LEU A 10 -23.41 2.83 -11.43
CA LEU A 10 -24.65 2.35 -10.77
C LEU A 10 -25.50 3.49 -10.20
N PHE A 11 -24.87 4.54 -9.67
CA PHE A 11 -25.58 5.67 -9.07
C PHE A 11 -25.10 6.98 -9.67
N SER A 12 -26.05 7.79 -10.16
CA SER A 12 -25.78 9.15 -10.64
C SER A 12 -26.29 10.15 -9.61
N PHE A 13 -25.39 11.01 -9.12
CA PHE A 13 -25.76 12.13 -8.25
C PHE A 13 -26.40 13.29 -9.02
N ASP A 14 -26.33 13.27 -10.35
CA ASP A 14 -26.85 14.34 -11.22
C ASP A 14 -28.37 14.33 -11.36
N THR A 15 -29.04 13.27 -10.86
CA THR A 15 -30.52 13.15 -10.88
C THR A 15 -31.19 13.61 -9.57
N GLN A 16 -30.43 14.22 -8.65
CA GLN A 16 -31.00 14.71 -7.40
C GLN A 16 -31.64 16.08 -7.58
N VAL A 17 -32.87 16.22 -7.13
CA VAL A 17 -33.60 17.49 -7.07
C VAL A 17 -33.50 18.05 -5.66
N ILE A 18 -32.84 19.19 -5.51
CA ILE A 18 -32.71 19.89 -4.24
C ILE A 18 -33.91 20.85 -4.11
N ILE A 19 -34.75 20.59 -3.11
CA ILE A 19 -35.95 21.39 -2.85
C ILE A 19 -35.78 22.09 -1.49
N PRO A 20 -36.15 23.36 -1.35
CA PRO A 20 -36.17 24.04 -0.07
C PRO A 20 -37.06 23.32 0.95
N SER A 21 -36.63 23.25 2.21
CA SER A 21 -37.33 22.51 3.27
C SER A 21 -38.79 22.92 3.46
N GLY A 22 -39.11 24.21 3.30
CA GLY A 22 -40.47 24.71 3.36
C GLY A 22 -41.38 24.22 2.20
N ALA A 23 -40.83 24.02 1.00
CA ALA A 23 -41.56 23.44 -0.13
C ALA A 23 -41.78 21.94 0.07
N THR A 24 -40.79 21.21 0.62
CA THR A 24 -40.89 19.78 0.95
C THR A 24 -42.01 19.51 1.94
N GLN A 25 -42.17 20.34 3.00
CA GLN A 25 -43.23 20.22 3.97
C GLN A 25 -44.63 20.47 3.37
N ARG A 26 -44.73 21.33 2.36
CA ARG A 26 -46.04 21.61 1.68
C ARG A 26 -46.41 20.50 0.69
N LEU A 27 -45.43 19.91 -0.01
CA LEU A 27 -45.66 18.94 -1.09
C LEU A 27 -45.78 17.50 -0.58
N PHE A 28 -45.01 17.13 0.43
CA PHE A 28 -44.80 15.73 0.86
C PHE A 28 -45.35 15.42 2.27
N SER A 29 -46.14 16.29 2.86
CA SER A 29 -46.67 16.11 4.21
C SER A 29 -45.64 16.28 5.35
N ARG A 30 -46.12 16.68 6.55
CA ARG A 30 -45.31 16.98 7.75
C ARG A 30 -44.58 15.77 8.36
N ARG A 31 -44.71 14.55 7.80
CA ARG A 31 -44.14 13.30 8.34
C ARG A 31 -42.89 12.80 7.60
N GLY A 32 -42.12 13.68 6.98
CA GLY A 32 -40.85 13.30 6.37
C GLY A 32 -39.75 13.04 7.40
N PHE A 33 -38.89 12.06 7.14
CA PHE A 33 -37.67 11.87 7.94
C PHE A 33 -36.74 13.07 7.69
N LEU A 34 -36.45 13.81 8.75
CA LEU A 34 -35.47 14.90 8.71
C LEU A 34 -34.14 14.34 9.23
N ARG A 35 -33.09 14.42 8.40
CA ARG A 35 -31.73 14.13 8.79
C ARG A 35 -30.97 15.43 8.96
N ILE A 36 -30.41 15.63 10.15
CA ILE A 36 -29.52 16.74 10.45
C ILE A 36 -28.13 16.16 10.57
N SER A 37 -27.16 16.67 9.80
CA SER A 37 -25.77 16.26 9.89
C SER A 37 -24.97 17.37 10.58
N VAL A 38 -24.27 17.00 11.65
CA VAL A 38 -23.40 17.88 12.43
C VAL A 38 -21.97 17.42 12.24
N LYS A 39 -21.06 18.33 11.87
CA LYS A 39 -19.64 18.06 11.75
C LYS A 39 -18.96 18.41 13.07
N ILE A 40 -18.33 17.43 13.68
CA ILE A 40 -17.67 17.53 14.98
C ILE A 40 -16.22 17.10 14.81
N PRO A 41 -15.24 17.74 15.49
CA PRO A 41 -13.88 17.26 15.58
C PRO A 41 -13.81 15.88 16.27
N ASP A 42 -12.89 15.01 15.83
CA ASP A 42 -12.81 13.62 16.29
C ASP A 42 -12.51 13.48 17.80
N ASP A 43 -11.80 14.46 18.37
CA ASP A 43 -11.45 14.53 19.80
C ASP A 43 -12.63 14.84 20.74
N LYS A 44 -13.78 15.33 20.21
CA LYS A 44 -14.94 15.80 20.99
C LYS A 44 -16.23 15.04 20.70
N ILE A 45 -16.15 13.90 20.03
CA ILE A 45 -17.34 13.16 19.58
C ILE A 45 -18.25 12.77 20.74
N GLU A 46 -17.70 12.19 21.81
CA GLU A 46 -18.53 11.71 22.94
C GLU A 46 -19.16 12.87 23.71
N GLU A 47 -18.41 13.93 23.97
CA GLU A 47 -18.93 15.14 24.64
C GLU A 47 -20.03 15.81 23.83
N SER A 48 -19.81 15.97 22.52
CA SER A 48 -20.79 16.57 21.61
C SER A 48 -22.03 15.72 21.43
N LYS A 49 -21.92 14.40 21.55
CA LYS A 49 -23.06 13.50 21.48
C LYS A 49 -24.03 13.71 22.62
N ASP A 50 -23.52 13.80 23.84
CA ASP A 50 -24.37 14.05 25.02
C ASP A 50 -25.03 15.43 24.94
N GLU A 51 -24.31 16.44 24.44
CA GLU A 51 -24.85 17.77 24.19
C GLU A 51 -25.97 17.76 23.14
N ILE A 52 -25.76 17.05 22.01
CA ILE A 52 -26.76 16.89 20.94
C ILE A 52 -28.01 16.18 21.50
N TYR A 53 -27.86 15.14 22.31
CA TYR A 53 -29.00 14.47 22.96
C TYR A 53 -29.80 15.44 23.83
N GLY A 54 -29.11 16.25 24.65
CA GLY A 54 -29.74 17.25 25.52
C GLY A 54 -30.52 18.30 24.70
N ILE A 55 -29.89 18.88 23.68
CA ILE A 55 -30.52 19.87 22.80
C ILE A 55 -31.69 19.29 22.03
N MET A 56 -31.56 18.08 21.50
CA MET A 56 -32.66 17.43 20.73
C MET A 56 -33.87 17.11 21.63
N ARG A 57 -33.67 16.63 22.86
CA ARG A 57 -34.75 16.40 23.82
C ARG A 57 -35.46 17.70 24.18
N GLN A 58 -34.72 18.79 24.34
CA GLN A 58 -35.30 20.12 24.62
C GLN A 58 -36.12 20.63 23.42
N ILE A 59 -35.60 20.54 22.19
CA ILE A 59 -36.33 20.94 20.97
C ILE A 59 -37.60 20.14 20.76
N ARG A 60 -37.56 18.83 21.08
CA ARG A 60 -38.70 17.91 20.95
C ARG A 60 -39.67 18.03 22.11
N GLY A 61 -39.34 18.72 23.20
CA GLY A 61 -40.17 18.88 24.37
C GLY A 61 -40.40 17.57 25.17
N LEU A 62 -39.41 16.64 25.08
CA LEU A 62 -39.52 15.34 25.76
C LEU A 62 -39.27 15.48 27.26
N LYS A 63 -40.11 14.81 28.07
CA LYS A 63 -39.92 14.73 29.52
C LYS A 63 -38.73 13.82 29.87
N PRO A 64 -38.11 13.98 31.05
CA PRO A 64 -36.93 13.19 31.43
C PRO A 64 -37.16 11.67 31.40
N THR A 65 -38.41 11.23 31.62
CA THR A 65 -38.82 9.82 31.65
C THR A 65 -39.33 9.29 30.30
N GLU A 66 -39.48 10.14 29.30
CA GLU A 66 -39.97 9.72 27.98
C GLU A 66 -38.83 9.15 27.15
N LYS A 67 -39.15 8.13 26.32
CA LYS A 67 -38.19 7.56 25.35
C LYS A 67 -37.95 8.55 24.22
N ASP A 68 -36.72 8.55 23.73
CA ASP A 68 -36.34 9.40 22.60
C ASP A 68 -37.08 8.97 21.32
N ASP A 69 -37.64 9.94 20.61
CA ASP A 69 -38.32 9.77 19.31
C ASP A 69 -37.40 10.09 18.15
N PHE A 70 -36.09 10.21 18.42
CA PHE A 70 -35.03 10.48 17.47
C PHE A 70 -33.86 9.52 17.70
N ALA A 71 -33.01 9.35 16.70
CA ALA A 71 -31.79 8.57 16.80
C ALA A 71 -30.58 9.43 16.41
N VAL A 72 -29.54 9.39 17.22
CA VAL A 72 -28.24 9.98 16.89
C VAL A 72 -27.36 8.86 16.34
N ASN A 73 -27.19 8.85 15.01
CA ASN A 73 -26.34 7.89 14.33
C ASN A 73 -24.95 8.46 14.18
N GLN A 74 -23.95 7.78 14.71
CA GLN A 74 -22.55 8.12 14.50
C GLN A 74 -22.04 7.47 13.20
N THR A 75 -21.31 8.24 12.41
CA THR A 75 -20.54 7.72 11.26
C THR A 75 -19.37 6.82 11.70
N VAL A 76 -19.00 6.89 12.99
CA VAL A 76 -17.90 6.12 13.62
C VAL A 76 -18.02 4.60 13.41
N ALA A 77 -19.24 4.05 13.38
CA ALA A 77 -19.43 2.62 13.09
C ALA A 77 -18.94 2.27 11.67
N PHE A 78 -19.17 3.15 10.70
CA PHE A 78 -18.64 2.97 9.35
C PHE A 78 -17.11 3.16 9.28
N GLU A 79 -16.56 4.09 10.03
CA GLU A 79 -15.12 4.30 10.10
C GLU A 79 -14.39 3.11 10.70
N ASN A 80 -14.92 2.50 11.76
CA ASN A 80 -14.34 1.30 12.35
C ASN A 80 -14.36 0.11 11.39
N ILE A 81 -15.46 -0.09 10.67
CA ILE A 81 -15.57 -1.14 9.64
C ILE A 81 -14.59 -0.83 8.49
N TYR A 82 -14.55 0.42 8.01
CA TYR A 82 -13.65 0.85 6.96
C TYR A 82 -12.17 0.66 7.35
N ASN A 83 -11.80 1.08 8.55
CA ASN A 83 -10.43 0.93 9.06
C ASN A 83 -10.06 -0.55 9.24
N SER A 84 -10.99 -1.39 9.72
CA SER A 84 -10.78 -2.83 9.82
C SER A 84 -10.56 -3.49 8.46
N ILE A 85 -11.35 -3.14 7.47
CA ILE A 85 -11.22 -3.63 6.09
C ILE A 85 -9.90 -3.13 5.47
N LYS A 86 -9.60 -1.85 5.64
CA LYS A 86 -8.35 -1.24 5.15
C LYS A 86 -7.12 -1.92 5.76
N PHE A 87 -7.15 -2.19 7.06
CA PHE A 87 -6.07 -2.89 7.77
C PHE A 87 -5.93 -4.35 7.30
N ALA A 88 -7.04 -5.06 7.12
CA ALA A 88 -7.04 -6.43 6.62
C ALA A 88 -6.49 -6.51 5.19
N ILE A 89 -6.96 -5.66 4.27
CA ILE A 89 -6.48 -5.61 2.88
C ILE A 89 -5.01 -5.22 2.83
N GLY A 90 -4.61 -4.20 3.60
CA GLY A 90 -3.22 -3.76 3.70
C GLY A 90 -2.31 -4.86 4.26
N GLY A 91 -2.73 -5.55 5.31
CA GLY A 91 -1.99 -6.65 5.91
C GLY A 91 -1.78 -7.83 4.95
N VAL A 92 -2.83 -8.24 4.23
CA VAL A 92 -2.73 -9.27 3.20
C VAL A 92 -1.79 -8.82 2.07
N GLY A 93 -1.89 -7.57 1.64
CA GLY A 93 -1.01 -7.01 0.61
C GLY A 93 0.47 -7.03 1.02
N VAL A 94 0.77 -6.61 2.25
CA VAL A 94 2.13 -6.65 2.82
C VAL A 94 2.62 -8.10 2.92
N PHE A 95 1.80 -9.03 3.39
CA PHE A 95 2.15 -10.45 3.48
C PHE A 95 2.52 -11.05 2.12
N ILE A 96 1.70 -10.82 1.09
CA ILE A 96 1.98 -11.28 -0.28
C ILE A 96 3.27 -10.65 -0.81
N THR A 97 3.50 -9.36 -0.53
CA THR A 97 4.72 -8.65 -0.95
C THR A 97 5.97 -9.28 -0.33
N ILE A 98 5.96 -9.54 0.98
CA ILE A 98 7.08 -10.17 1.68
C ILE A 98 7.34 -11.57 1.09
N LEU A 99 6.29 -12.38 0.90
CA LEU A 99 6.42 -13.70 0.32
C LEU A 99 7.04 -13.64 -1.09
N SER A 100 6.58 -12.73 -1.93
CA SER A 100 7.11 -12.50 -3.29
C SER A 100 8.58 -12.09 -3.27
N LEU A 101 8.98 -11.23 -2.32
CA LEU A 101 10.38 -10.80 -2.16
C LEU A 101 11.28 -11.97 -1.74
N VAL A 102 10.81 -12.82 -0.82
CA VAL A 102 11.56 -14.03 -0.39
C VAL A 102 11.76 -14.98 -1.56
N VAL A 103 10.69 -15.28 -2.30
CA VAL A 103 10.76 -16.17 -3.47
C VAL A 103 11.67 -15.59 -4.55
N GLY A 104 11.53 -14.30 -4.85
CA GLY A 104 12.40 -13.58 -5.80
C GLY A 104 13.86 -13.57 -5.35
N GLY A 105 14.12 -13.33 -4.07
CA GLY A 105 15.47 -13.38 -3.50
C GLY A 105 16.14 -14.76 -3.60
N ILE A 106 15.37 -15.84 -3.35
CA ILE A 106 15.84 -17.22 -3.56
C ILE A 106 16.16 -17.45 -5.05
N GLY A 107 15.31 -16.94 -5.96
CA GLY A 107 15.56 -17.02 -7.39
C GLY A 107 16.88 -16.36 -7.79
N ILE A 108 17.16 -15.14 -7.30
CA ILE A 108 18.42 -14.44 -7.54
C ILE A 108 19.61 -15.19 -6.94
N MET A 109 19.48 -15.69 -5.72
CA MET A 109 20.50 -16.50 -5.07
C MET A 109 20.87 -17.72 -5.93
N ASN A 110 19.88 -18.43 -6.48
CA ASN A 110 20.10 -19.59 -7.34
C ASN A 110 20.81 -19.21 -8.64
N ILE A 111 20.39 -18.14 -9.30
CA ILE A 111 21.05 -17.62 -10.51
C ILE A 111 22.51 -17.28 -10.22
N MET A 112 22.77 -16.60 -9.10
CA MET A 112 24.12 -16.24 -8.69
C MET A 112 25.00 -17.46 -8.38
N PHE A 113 24.44 -18.53 -7.77
CA PHE A 113 25.19 -19.76 -7.58
C PHE A 113 25.58 -20.43 -8.90
N VAL A 114 24.68 -20.44 -9.88
CA VAL A 114 24.97 -20.95 -11.22
C VAL A 114 26.05 -20.10 -11.89
N SER A 115 25.89 -18.78 -11.87
CA SER A 115 26.87 -17.84 -12.43
C SER A 115 28.27 -18.01 -11.82
N VAL A 116 28.37 -18.18 -10.50
CA VAL A 116 29.65 -18.42 -9.80
C VAL A 116 30.27 -19.75 -10.27
N LYS A 117 29.47 -20.81 -10.42
CA LYS A 117 29.97 -22.11 -10.92
C LYS A 117 30.46 -22.00 -12.35
N GLU A 118 29.72 -21.39 -13.25
CA GLU A 118 30.11 -21.19 -14.64
C GLU A 118 31.37 -20.35 -14.79
N ARG A 119 31.59 -19.38 -13.89
CA ARG A 119 32.77 -18.49 -13.90
C ARG A 119 33.88 -18.90 -12.94
N THR A 120 33.84 -20.12 -12.39
CA THR A 120 34.81 -20.61 -11.38
C THR A 120 36.25 -20.47 -11.87
N LYS A 121 36.55 -20.86 -13.11
CA LYS A 121 37.88 -20.78 -13.73
C LYS A 121 38.35 -19.33 -13.90
N GLU A 122 37.46 -18.43 -14.30
CA GLU A 122 37.71 -16.99 -14.42
C GLU A 122 38.06 -16.37 -13.05
N ILE A 123 37.33 -16.73 -12.01
CA ILE A 123 37.59 -16.28 -10.63
C ILE A 123 38.96 -16.78 -10.17
N GLY A 124 39.27 -18.04 -10.48
CA GLY A 124 40.60 -18.65 -10.20
C GLY A 124 41.73 -17.86 -10.83
N VAL A 125 41.62 -17.53 -12.12
CA VAL A 125 42.64 -16.71 -12.85
C VAL A 125 42.77 -15.33 -12.21
N ARG A 126 41.67 -14.64 -11.92
CA ARG A 126 41.72 -13.32 -11.27
C ARG A 126 42.44 -13.35 -9.93
N LYS A 127 42.22 -14.38 -9.13
CA LYS A 127 42.88 -14.57 -7.84
C LYS A 127 44.34 -14.92 -7.99
N ALA A 128 44.70 -15.74 -8.99
CA ALA A 128 46.10 -16.10 -9.28
C ALA A 128 46.94 -14.88 -9.66
N ILE A 129 46.35 -13.88 -10.35
CA ILE A 129 46.99 -12.62 -10.69
C ILE A 129 46.88 -11.55 -9.60
N GLY A 130 46.37 -11.90 -8.39
CA GLY A 130 46.42 -11.04 -7.21
C GLY A 130 45.11 -10.35 -6.81
N ALA A 131 43.94 -10.73 -7.35
CA ALA A 131 42.66 -10.20 -6.88
C ALA A 131 42.37 -10.61 -5.43
N THR A 132 42.05 -9.65 -4.59
CA THR A 132 41.69 -9.88 -3.18
C THR A 132 40.29 -10.47 -3.05
N LYS A 133 40.05 -11.18 -1.92
CA LYS A 133 38.73 -11.72 -1.61
C LYS A 133 37.63 -10.65 -1.65
N ASN A 134 37.93 -9.46 -1.14
CA ASN A 134 36.98 -8.35 -1.12
C ASN A 134 36.65 -7.84 -2.53
N MET A 135 37.60 -7.83 -3.46
CA MET A 135 37.34 -7.45 -4.84
C MET A 135 36.35 -8.41 -5.51
N ILE A 136 36.53 -9.71 -5.34
CA ILE A 136 35.61 -10.72 -5.88
C ILE A 136 34.24 -10.63 -5.21
N LEU A 137 34.19 -10.48 -3.88
CA LEU A 137 32.95 -10.34 -3.13
C LEU A 137 32.15 -9.12 -3.59
N THR A 138 32.77 -7.96 -3.64
CA THR A 138 32.07 -6.72 -4.05
C THR A 138 31.61 -6.79 -5.51
N GLN A 139 32.39 -7.39 -6.40
CA GLN A 139 32.01 -7.57 -7.80
C GLN A 139 30.71 -8.37 -7.93
N PHE A 140 30.63 -9.56 -7.34
CA PHE A 140 29.42 -10.41 -7.42
C PHE A 140 28.25 -9.81 -6.65
N LEU A 141 28.50 -9.14 -5.53
CA LEU A 141 27.47 -8.45 -4.77
C LEU A 141 26.86 -7.29 -5.55
N MET A 142 27.68 -6.52 -6.25
CA MET A 142 27.20 -5.46 -7.15
C MET A 142 26.40 -6.03 -8.32
N GLU A 143 26.83 -7.16 -8.91
CA GLU A 143 26.09 -7.84 -9.99
C GLU A 143 24.69 -8.25 -9.53
N ALA A 144 24.58 -8.91 -8.36
CA ALA A 144 23.28 -9.28 -7.77
C ALA A 144 22.40 -8.05 -7.50
N THR A 145 23.00 -6.99 -6.93
CA THR A 145 22.26 -5.75 -6.61
C THR A 145 21.77 -5.05 -7.87
N MET A 146 22.60 -4.99 -8.93
CA MET A 146 22.22 -4.41 -10.21
C MET A 146 21.03 -5.15 -10.85
N ILE A 147 21.02 -6.48 -10.82
CA ILE A 147 19.91 -7.28 -11.32
C ILE A 147 18.61 -6.90 -10.57
N CYS A 148 18.69 -6.78 -9.24
CA CYS A 148 17.54 -6.37 -8.43
C CYS A 148 17.06 -4.95 -8.72
N VAL A 149 17.98 -4.00 -8.89
CA VAL A 149 17.65 -2.61 -9.20
C VAL A 149 16.99 -2.51 -10.57
N ILE A 150 17.53 -3.19 -11.58
CA ILE A 150 16.93 -3.21 -12.93
C ILE A 150 15.53 -3.82 -12.87
N GLY A 151 15.37 -4.97 -12.22
CA GLY A 151 14.06 -5.59 -12.02
C GLY A 151 13.09 -4.68 -11.25
N GLY A 152 13.58 -4.00 -10.20
CA GLY A 152 12.81 -3.03 -9.42
C GLY A 152 12.36 -1.82 -10.24
N LEU A 153 13.22 -1.28 -11.12
CA LEU A 153 12.87 -0.18 -12.02
C LEU A 153 11.83 -0.59 -13.05
N ILE A 154 11.96 -1.80 -13.61
CA ILE A 154 10.96 -2.35 -14.54
C ILE A 154 9.62 -2.52 -13.81
N GLY A 155 9.61 -3.15 -12.63
CA GLY A 155 8.41 -3.34 -11.83
C GLY A 155 7.76 -2.00 -11.43
N LEU A 156 8.56 -1.00 -11.04
CA LEU A 156 8.08 0.35 -10.73
C LEU A 156 7.44 1.02 -11.96
N SER A 157 8.04 0.85 -13.14
CA SER A 157 7.49 1.38 -14.40
C SER A 157 6.13 0.77 -14.70
N PHE A 158 5.97 -0.55 -14.55
CA PHE A 158 4.67 -1.22 -14.70
C PHE A 158 3.66 -0.74 -13.68
N ALA A 159 4.06 -0.61 -12.40
CA ALA A 159 3.18 -0.12 -11.34
C ALA A 159 2.71 1.32 -11.61
N TYR A 160 3.60 2.18 -12.14
CA TYR A 160 3.26 3.55 -12.50
C TYR A 160 2.24 3.61 -13.66
N ILE A 161 2.46 2.83 -14.73
CA ILE A 161 1.52 2.73 -15.85
C ILE A 161 0.15 2.25 -15.35
N LEU A 162 0.13 1.21 -14.51
CA LEU A 162 -1.11 0.68 -13.94
C LEU A 162 -1.82 1.73 -13.06
N SER A 163 -1.08 2.50 -12.28
CA SER A 163 -1.62 3.60 -11.48
C SER A 163 -2.27 4.68 -12.34
N LEU A 164 -1.69 5.02 -13.51
CA LEU A 164 -2.29 5.97 -14.46
C LEU A 164 -3.62 5.46 -15.02
N VAL A 165 -3.71 4.18 -15.35
CA VAL A 165 -4.95 3.55 -15.83
C VAL A 165 -6.02 3.56 -14.74
N ILE A 166 -5.66 3.18 -13.51
CA ILE A 166 -6.59 3.17 -12.38
C ILE A 166 -7.08 4.59 -12.06
N ASN A 167 -6.22 5.61 -12.20
CA ASN A 167 -6.57 7.00 -11.93
C ASN A 167 -7.69 7.55 -12.85
N GLN A 168 -7.95 6.92 -13.98
CA GLN A 168 -9.08 7.28 -14.86
C GLN A 168 -10.44 6.88 -14.25
N PHE A 169 -10.47 5.86 -13.39
CA PHE A 169 -11.68 5.34 -12.77
C PHE A 169 -11.79 5.72 -11.29
N PHE A 170 -10.67 5.75 -10.59
CA PHE A 170 -10.57 6.08 -9.18
C PHE A 170 -9.40 7.03 -8.95
N PRO A 171 -9.55 8.12 -8.20
CA PRO A 171 -8.46 9.03 -7.90
C PRO A 171 -7.35 8.26 -7.15
N SER A 172 -6.31 7.90 -7.88
CA SER A 172 -5.16 7.15 -7.37
C SER A 172 -3.88 7.86 -7.79
N THR A 173 -3.07 8.26 -6.83
CA THR A 173 -1.77 8.88 -7.08
C THR A 173 -0.68 8.06 -6.41
N MET A 174 0.40 7.81 -7.14
CA MET A 174 1.56 7.12 -6.60
C MET A 174 2.48 8.15 -5.93
N PRO A 175 2.61 8.15 -4.59
CA PRO A 175 3.47 9.11 -3.90
C PRO A 175 4.95 8.77 -4.13
N ILE A 176 5.80 9.79 -4.29
CA ILE A 176 7.24 9.64 -4.57
C ILE A 176 7.97 8.81 -3.50
N TRP A 177 7.56 8.94 -2.22
CA TRP A 177 8.17 8.17 -1.15
C TRP A 177 8.00 6.66 -1.35
N LEU A 178 6.88 6.20 -1.94
CA LEU A 178 6.64 4.79 -2.24
C LEU A 178 7.59 4.28 -3.34
N ALA A 179 7.87 5.09 -4.36
CA ALA A 179 8.85 4.78 -5.39
C ALA A 179 10.26 4.65 -4.80
N LEU A 180 10.65 5.58 -3.92
CA LEU A 180 11.95 5.55 -3.24
C LEU A 180 12.11 4.32 -2.33
N THR A 181 11.06 3.99 -1.56
CA THR A 181 11.08 2.79 -0.70
C THR A 181 11.17 1.52 -1.52
N SER A 182 10.50 1.43 -2.68
CA SER A 182 10.56 0.27 -3.57
C SER A 182 11.98 0.05 -4.12
N ILE A 183 12.67 1.10 -4.56
CA ILE A 183 14.05 1.01 -5.03
C ILE A 183 15.00 0.62 -3.88
N SER A 184 14.83 1.24 -2.70
CA SER A 184 15.64 0.90 -1.52
C SER A 184 15.46 -0.56 -1.12
N LEU A 185 14.24 -1.08 -1.19
CA LEU A 185 13.93 -2.48 -0.92
C LEU A 185 14.55 -3.41 -1.97
N SER A 186 14.56 -3.02 -3.25
CA SER A 186 15.23 -3.79 -4.32
C SER A 186 16.74 -3.90 -4.07
N ILE A 187 17.39 -2.82 -3.65
CA ILE A 187 18.81 -2.82 -3.27
C ILE A 187 19.03 -3.75 -2.07
N PHE A 188 18.20 -3.65 -1.04
CA PHE A 188 18.30 -4.47 0.16
C PHE A 188 18.18 -5.96 -0.17
N VAL A 189 17.20 -6.34 -1.00
CA VAL A 189 17.02 -7.73 -1.46
C VAL A 189 18.21 -8.20 -2.28
N GLY A 190 18.74 -7.36 -3.18
CA GLY A 190 19.92 -7.67 -3.98
C GLY A 190 21.16 -7.96 -3.13
N ILE A 191 21.41 -7.16 -2.11
CA ILE A 191 22.50 -7.35 -1.17
C ILE A 191 22.31 -8.64 -0.38
N THR A 192 21.14 -8.85 0.21
CA THR A 192 20.87 -10.03 1.06
C THR A 192 20.89 -11.34 0.28
N ALA A 193 20.27 -11.39 -0.90
CA ALA A 193 20.24 -12.56 -1.77
C ALA A 193 21.61 -12.86 -2.41
N GLY A 194 22.37 -11.80 -2.75
CA GLY A 194 23.71 -11.92 -3.35
C GLY A 194 24.83 -12.26 -2.34
N LEU A 195 24.62 -12.03 -1.03
CA LEU A 195 25.70 -12.12 -0.04
C LEU A 195 26.30 -13.53 0.05
N ILE A 196 25.49 -14.55 0.16
CA ILE A 196 25.95 -15.95 0.33
C ILE A 196 26.70 -16.43 -0.92
N PRO A 197 26.19 -16.29 -2.17
CA PRO A 197 26.92 -16.73 -3.35
C PRO A 197 28.20 -15.92 -3.58
N SER A 198 28.17 -14.61 -3.33
CA SER A 198 29.36 -13.76 -3.45
C SER A 198 30.46 -14.14 -2.46
N TYR A 199 30.08 -14.47 -1.22
CA TYR A 199 31.03 -14.95 -0.22
C TYR A 199 31.66 -16.27 -0.62
N LYS A 200 30.88 -17.21 -1.20
CA LYS A 200 31.41 -18.47 -1.73
C LYS A 200 32.36 -18.25 -2.89
N ALA A 201 32.02 -17.37 -3.83
CA ALA A 201 32.92 -16.98 -4.93
C ALA A 201 34.25 -16.41 -4.42
N ALA A 202 34.17 -15.52 -3.41
CA ALA A 202 35.35 -14.94 -2.78
C ALA A 202 36.17 -15.95 -2.00
N GLY A 203 35.60 -17.06 -1.54
CA GLY A 203 36.27 -18.13 -0.81
C GLY A 203 36.99 -19.18 -1.68
N LEU A 204 36.76 -19.23 -2.98
CA LEU A 204 37.36 -20.24 -3.87
C LEU A 204 38.90 -20.23 -3.81
N ASP A 205 39.50 -21.41 -3.77
CA ASP A 205 40.96 -21.56 -3.89
C ASP A 205 41.36 -21.42 -5.37
N PRO A 206 42.36 -20.60 -5.71
CA PRO A 206 42.77 -20.42 -7.10
C PRO A 206 43.24 -21.74 -7.74
N ILE A 207 43.91 -22.63 -6.98
CA ILE A 207 44.41 -23.88 -7.50
C ILE A 207 43.25 -24.83 -7.86
N ASP A 208 42.28 -24.97 -6.96
CA ASP A 208 41.11 -25.80 -7.19
C ASP A 208 40.22 -25.24 -8.31
N ALA A 209 40.07 -23.91 -8.35
CA ALA A 209 39.31 -23.22 -9.39
C ALA A 209 39.88 -23.40 -10.81
N LEU A 210 41.20 -23.47 -10.96
CA LEU A 210 41.87 -23.69 -12.23
C LEU A 210 41.79 -25.16 -12.70
N ARG A 211 41.63 -26.10 -11.78
CA ARG A 211 41.48 -27.55 -12.08
C ARG A 211 40.04 -27.97 -12.35
N TYR A 212 39.10 -27.03 -12.15
CA TYR A 212 37.68 -27.32 -12.35
C TYR A 212 37.40 -27.46 -13.87
N GLU A 213 36.92 -28.65 -14.26
CA GLU A 213 36.45 -28.96 -15.62
C GLU A 213 34.95 -28.70 -15.78
#